data_b82f627a11d4fbbc576b1c97b7025293
#
_entry.id   b82f627a11d4fbbc576b1c97b7025293
#
_cell.length_a   1.000
_cell.length_b   1.000
_cell.length_c   1.000
_cell.angle_alpha   90.00
_cell.angle_beta   90.00
_cell.angle_gamma   90.00
#
_symmetry.space_group_name_H-M   'P 1'
#
loop_
_entity.id
_entity.type
_entity.pdbx_description
1 polymer ?
#
loop_
_entity_poly.entity_id
_entity_poly.type
_entity_poly.pdbx_seq_one_letter_code
_entity_poly.pdbx_strand_id
1 'polypeptide(L)'
;MANLSHIARSVGDTLLSMVTRPHGRQVAALCTRKGKNGKEVLLVTSRRRGRWIVPKGWPMEGKTFPETALEEAWEEAGVRKGHIKGDMLGTYTYKKLQRNGTTLPCVVDVYSVKVDELKDKFPESKERTRCWVPQFEAVELVSEPELKEIIRLM
;
A
#
# COMPACT_ATOMS: atom_id res chain seq x y z
N MET A 1 20.49 39.86 11.53
CA MET A 1 21.13 38.67 12.18
C MET A 1 20.26 37.44 11.89
N ALA A 2 20.78 36.49 11.16
CA ALA A 2 20.11 35.22 11.00
C ALA A 2 20.04 34.51 12.35
N ASN A 3 18.87 34.11 12.75
CA ASN A 3 18.61 33.52 14.04
C ASN A 3 19.21 32.09 14.08
N LEU A 4 20.39 31.95 14.67
CA LEU A 4 21.12 30.68 14.82
C LEU A 4 20.25 29.54 15.42
N SER A 5 19.24 29.92 16.22
CA SER A 5 18.29 28.96 16.79
C SER A 5 17.39 28.30 15.73
N HIS A 6 17.06 28.99 14.67
CA HIS A 6 16.27 28.42 13.56
C HIS A 6 17.09 27.45 12.72
N ILE A 7 18.37 27.76 12.50
CA ILE A 7 19.26 26.89 11.73
C ILE A 7 19.54 25.59 12.51
N ALA A 8 19.78 25.71 13.81
CA ALA A 8 20.02 24.53 14.65
C ALA A 8 18.80 23.59 14.73
N ARG A 9 17.58 24.15 14.80
CA ARG A 9 16.35 23.34 14.77
C ARG A 9 16.16 22.65 13.43
N SER A 10 16.38 23.37 12.33
CA SER A 10 16.23 22.81 10.98
C SER A 10 17.22 21.64 10.74
N VAL A 11 18.47 21.78 11.19
CA VAL A 11 19.48 20.72 11.07
C VAL A 11 19.14 19.53 11.97
N GLY A 12 18.68 19.78 13.19
CA GLY A 12 18.26 18.73 14.12
C GLY A 12 17.08 17.92 13.58
N ASP A 13 16.06 18.61 13.05
CA ASP A 13 14.89 17.97 12.47
C ASP A 13 15.25 17.18 11.21
N THR A 14 16.18 17.68 10.40
CA THR A 14 16.66 16.99 9.19
C THR A 14 17.45 15.75 9.56
N LEU A 15 18.36 15.82 10.53
CA LEU A 15 19.14 14.67 11.01
C LEU A 15 18.23 13.63 11.67
N LEU A 16 17.30 14.05 12.52
CA LEU A 16 16.32 13.14 13.15
C LEU A 16 15.45 12.46 12.10
N SER A 17 15.00 13.20 11.08
CA SER A 17 14.21 12.62 9.98
C SER A 17 15.02 11.64 9.13
N MET A 18 16.32 11.83 8.97
CA MET A 18 17.22 10.90 8.29
C MET A 18 17.43 9.61 9.08
N VAL A 19 17.55 9.71 10.41
CA VAL A 19 17.74 8.55 11.29
C VAL A 19 16.45 7.75 11.46
N THR A 20 15.30 8.42 11.47
CA THR A 20 13.98 7.79 11.68
C THR A 20 13.24 7.48 10.38
N ARG A 21 13.72 7.99 9.22
CA ARG A 21 13.08 7.71 7.93
C ARG A 21 13.17 6.24 7.59
N PRO A 22 12.04 5.63 7.20
CA PRO A 22 12.07 4.31 6.60
C PRO A 22 12.97 4.33 5.35
N HIS A 23 13.76 3.28 5.16
CA HIS A 23 14.67 3.17 4.02
C HIS A 23 13.97 2.96 2.68
N GLY A 24 12.65 2.67 2.69
CA GLY A 24 11.86 2.43 1.49
C GLY A 24 10.51 3.13 1.53
N ARG A 25 10.07 3.62 0.36
CA ARG A 25 8.72 4.13 0.14
C ARG A 25 8.05 3.32 -0.94
N GLN A 26 6.87 2.82 -0.64
CA GLN A 26 6.06 2.05 -1.58
C GLN A 26 4.70 2.70 -1.78
N VAL A 27 3.98 2.23 -2.78
CA VAL A 27 2.64 2.69 -3.15
C VAL A 27 1.71 1.48 -3.17
N ALA A 28 0.55 1.61 -2.56
CA ALA A 28 -0.44 0.55 -2.48
C ALA A 28 -1.79 0.96 -3.09
N ALA A 29 -2.48 -0.03 -3.61
CA ALA A 29 -3.85 0.08 -4.09
C ALA A 29 -4.80 -0.60 -3.10
N LEU A 30 -5.67 0.18 -2.47
CA LEU A 30 -6.81 -0.34 -1.71
C LEU A 30 -7.96 -0.53 -2.69
N CYS A 31 -8.07 -1.73 -3.25
CA CYS A 31 -9.03 -2.08 -4.30
C CYS A 31 -10.37 -2.41 -3.69
N THR A 32 -11.42 -1.75 -4.15
CA THR A 32 -12.77 -1.89 -3.62
C THR A 32 -13.80 -2.13 -4.70
N ARG A 33 -14.89 -2.76 -4.31
CA ARG A 33 -16.13 -2.87 -5.08
C ARG A 33 -17.34 -2.82 -4.16
N LYS A 34 -18.50 -2.58 -4.72
CA LYS A 34 -19.77 -2.72 -4.00
C LYS A 34 -20.20 -4.18 -4.08
N GLY A 35 -20.23 -4.85 -2.93
CA GLY A 35 -20.72 -6.22 -2.79
C GLY A 35 -22.19 -6.29 -2.42
N LYS A 36 -22.72 -7.51 -2.22
CA LYS A 36 -24.11 -7.72 -1.83
C LYS A 36 -24.45 -7.11 -0.47
N ASN A 37 -23.50 -7.17 0.46
CA ASN A 37 -23.68 -6.74 1.84
C ASN A 37 -22.81 -5.52 2.20
N GLY A 38 -22.52 -4.68 1.22
CA GLY A 38 -21.71 -3.48 1.42
C GLY A 38 -20.37 -3.52 0.68
N LYS A 39 -19.49 -2.64 1.08
CA LYS A 39 -18.18 -2.49 0.44
C LYS A 39 -17.30 -3.71 0.70
N GLU A 40 -16.64 -4.18 -0.36
CA GLU A 40 -15.67 -5.26 -0.30
C GLU A 40 -14.29 -4.77 -0.70
N VAL A 41 -13.26 -5.39 -0.12
CA VAL A 41 -11.85 -5.12 -0.35
C VAL A 41 -11.19 -6.33 -1.01
N LEU A 42 -10.37 -6.10 -2.03
CA LEU A 42 -9.59 -7.14 -2.66
C LEU A 42 -8.25 -7.29 -1.93
N LEU A 43 -8.05 -8.42 -1.28
CA LEU A 43 -6.79 -8.78 -0.65
C LEU A 43 -6.05 -9.83 -1.47
N VAL A 44 -4.73 -9.81 -1.38
CA VAL A 44 -3.85 -10.80 -1.98
C VAL A 44 -2.90 -11.34 -0.93
N THR A 45 -2.33 -12.52 -1.18
CA THR A 45 -1.32 -13.10 -0.28
C THR A 45 0.07 -12.56 -0.60
N SER A 46 0.88 -12.34 0.43
CA SER A 46 2.31 -12.05 0.25
C SER A 46 3.03 -13.31 -0.26
N ARG A 47 4.02 -13.14 -1.15
CA ARG A 47 4.70 -14.27 -1.82
C ARG A 47 5.44 -15.20 -0.86
N ARG A 48 6.07 -14.65 0.18
CA ARG A 48 6.93 -15.44 1.09
C ARG A 48 6.21 -15.99 2.32
N ARG A 49 5.33 -15.18 2.93
CA ARG A 49 4.67 -15.53 4.19
C ARG A 49 3.20 -15.90 4.03
N GLY A 50 2.62 -15.70 2.85
CA GLY A 50 1.20 -15.97 2.60
C GLY A 50 0.26 -15.12 3.44
N ARG A 51 0.70 -13.96 3.93
CA ARG A 51 -0.14 -13.04 4.70
C ARG A 51 -1.08 -12.27 3.78
N TRP A 52 -2.25 -11.94 4.27
CA TRP A 52 -3.16 -11.07 3.54
C TRP A 52 -2.67 -9.64 3.53
N ILE A 53 -2.52 -9.09 2.35
CA ILE A 53 -2.00 -7.74 2.11
C ILE A 53 -2.80 -7.04 1.01
N VAL A 54 -2.59 -5.74 0.85
CA VAL A 54 -3.03 -4.99 -0.32
C VAL A 54 -1.95 -5.01 -1.41
N PRO A 55 -2.32 -4.95 -2.70
CA PRO A 55 -1.33 -4.82 -3.79
C PRO A 55 -0.46 -3.59 -3.57
N LYS A 56 0.85 -3.73 -3.70
CA LYS A 56 1.80 -2.64 -3.50
C LYS A 56 3.14 -2.92 -4.13
N GLY A 57 3.86 -1.86 -4.44
CA GLY A 57 5.21 -1.97 -4.96
C GLY A 57 5.96 -0.65 -4.91
N TRP A 58 7.15 -0.67 -5.48
CA TRP A 58 8.02 0.48 -5.55
C TRP A 58 7.50 1.50 -6.56
N PRO A 59 7.74 2.81 -6.33
CA PRO A 59 7.42 3.83 -7.32
C PRO A 59 8.06 3.46 -8.67
N MET A 60 7.32 3.69 -9.75
CA MET A 60 7.75 3.36 -11.11
C MET A 60 8.18 4.61 -11.85
N GLU A 61 9.33 4.53 -12.53
CA GLU A 61 9.83 5.62 -13.35
C GLU A 61 8.81 6.02 -14.43
N GLY A 62 8.59 7.31 -14.58
CA GLY A 62 7.63 7.85 -15.55
C GLY A 62 6.17 7.74 -15.14
N LYS A 63 5.87 7.22 -13.94
CA LYS A 63 4.50 7.10 -13.41
C LYS A 63 4.32 7.93 -12.15
N THR A 64 3.14 8.52 -12.01
CA THR A 64 2.73 9.12 -10.73
C THR A 64 2.46 8.01 -9.71
N PHE A 65 2.32 8.35 -8.44
CA PHE A 65 1.98 7.37 -7.41
C PHE A 65 0.60 6.74 -7.63
N PRO A 66 -0.47 7.50 -7.97
CA PRO A 66 -1.74 6.87 -8.37
C PRO A 66 -1.62 5.90 -9.54
N GLU A 67 -0.86 6.26 -10.58
CA GLU A 67 -0.61 5.38 -11.72
C GLU A 67 0.15 4.11 -11.30
N THR A 68 1.13 4.24 -10.40
CA THR A 68 1.84 3.09 -9.82
C THR A 68 0.88 2.18 -9.05
N ALA A 69 -0.04 2.76 -8.26
CA ALA A 69 -1.05 1.97 -7.54
C ALA A 69 -1.91 1.14 -8.51
N LEU A 70 -2.34 1.72 -9.62
CA LEU A 70 -3.10 1.00 -10.65
C LEU A 70 -2.30 -0.12 -11.29
N GLU A 71 -1.02 0.10 -11.56
CA GLU A 71 -0.14 -0.91 -12.13
C GLU A 71 0.09 -2.07 -11.15
N GLU A 72 0.32 -1.78 -9.88
CA GLU A 72 0.44 -2.81 -8.85
C GLU A 72 -0.85 -3.62 -8.67
N ALA A 73 -2.00 -2.95 -8.75
CA ALA A 73 -3.30 -3.61 -8.72
C ALA A 73 -3.46 -4.60 -9.89
N TRP A 74 -2.95 -4.25 -11.06
CA TRP A 74 -2.92 -5.17 -12.20
C TRP A 74 -1.94 -6.32 -11.98
N GLU A 75 -0.68 -6.02 -11.67
CA GLU A 75 0.37 -7.03 -11.56
C GLU A 75 0.10 -8.05 -10.45
N GLU A 76 -0.33 -7.61 -9.29
CA GLU A 76 -0.51 -8.46 -8.11
C GLU A 76 -1.94 -9.01 -7.93
N ALA A 77 -2.95 -8.33 -8.46
CA ALA A 77 -4.35 -8.67 -8.18
C ALA A 77 -5.22 -8.83 -9.43
N GLY A 78 -4.70 -8.56 -10.61
CA GLY A 78 -5.45 -8.73 -11.86
C GLY A 78 -6.53 -7.69 -12.10
N VAL A 79 -6.40 -6.50 -11.53
CA VAL A 79 -7.30 -5.38 -11.80
C VAL A 79 -7.03 -4.86 -13.20
N ARG A 80 -7.85 -5.27 -14.16
CA ARG A 80 -7.69 -4.88 -15.56
C ARG A 80 -8.20 -3.48 -15.83
N LYS A 81 -9.34 -3.15 -15.23
CA LYS A 81 -9.94 -1.82 -15.28
C LYS A 81 -10.29 -1.38 -13.86
N GLY A 82 -9.80 -0.22 -13.51
CA GLY A 82 -10.06 0.42 -12.25
C GLY A 82 -9.69 1.89 -12.32
N HIS A 83 -10.15 2.66 -11.37
CA HIS A 83 -9.82 4.08 -11.33
C HIS A 83 -9.60 4.54 -9.90
N ILE A 84 -8.72 5.53 -9.76
CA ILE A 84 -8.42 6.16 -8.48
C ILE A 84 -9.63 6.99 -8.04
N LYS A 85 -10.00 6.84 -6.78
CA LYS A 85 -11.05 7.65 -6.14
C LYS A 85 -10.44 8.58 -5.10
N GLY A 86 -10.54 9.88 -5.36
CA GLY A 86 -10.10 10.90 -4.41
C GLY A 86 -8.58 10.98 -4.23
N ASP A 87 -8.19 11.60 -3.13
CA ASP A 87 -6.79 11.77 -2.75
C ASP A 87 -6.24 10.53 -2.03
N MET A 88 -4.94 10.54 -1.74
CA MET A 88 -4.30 9.51 -0.94
C MET A 88 -5.06 9.33 0.38
N LEU A 89 -5.39 8.08 0.72
CA LEU A 89 -6.15 7.75 1.93
C LEU A 89 -5.34 7.89 3.21
N GLY A 90 -4.04 7.63 3.14
CA GLY A 90 -3.14 7.65 4.28
C GLY A 90 -1.91 6.81 4.02
N THR A 91 -1.11 6.62 5.07
CA THR A 91 0.11 5.84 5.02
C THR A 91 0.12 4.79 6.12
N TYR A 92 0.81 3.68 5.87
CA TYR A 92 1.14 2.72 6.91
C TYR A 92 2.60 2.28 6.78
N THR A 93 3.13 1.72 7.85
CA THR A 93 4.51 1.23 7.88
C THR A 93 4.53 -0.28 8.08
N TYR A 94 5.53 -0.92 7.52
CA TYR A 94 5.79 -2.34 7.75
C TYR A 94 7.27 -2.65 7.52
N LYS A 95 7.70 -3.81 7.97
CA LYS A 95 9.05 -4.31 7.72
C LYS A 95 9.02 -5.31 6.58
N LYS A 96 9.58 -4.90 5.43
CA LYS A 96 9.67 -5.77 4.24
C LYS A 96 10.77 -6.80 4.44
N LEU A 97 10.43 -8.08 4.34
CA LEU A 97 11.40 -9.16 4.36
C LEU A 97 12.16 -9.21 3.03
N GLN A 98 13.48 -9.10 3.10
CA GLN A 98 14.37 -9.18 1.94
C GLN A 98 14.86 -10.61 1.70
N ARG A 99 15.43 -10.87 0.52
CA ARG A 99 15.96 -12.19 0.14
C ARG A 99 17.06 -12.69 1.07
N ASN A 100 17.87 -11.79 1.63
CA ASN A 100 18.97 -12.12 2.55
C ASN A 100 18.50 -12.38 4.00
N GLY A 101 17.18 -12.37 4.26
CA GLY A 101 16.61 -12.59 5.59
C GLY A 101 16.53 -11.34 6.46
N THR A 102 17.13 -10.22 6.05
CA THR A 102 16.99 -8.94 6.76
C THR A 102 15.66 -8.27 6.44
N THR A 103 15.27 -7.28 7.27
CA THR A 103 14.06 -6.50 7.02
C THR A 103 14.42 -5.07 6.64
N LEU A 104 13.59 -4.49 5.77
CA LEU A 104 13.70 -3.10 5.33
C LEU A 104 12.44 -2.35 5.79
N PRO A 105 12.58 -1.32 6.65
CA PRO A 105 11.44 -0.48 7.02
C PRO A 105 10.89 0.26 5.81
N CYS A 106 9.58 0.14 5.57
CA CYS A 106 8.90 0.80 4.46
C CYS A 106 7.73 1.65 4.95
N VAL A 107 7.54 2.80 4.31
CA VAL A 107 6.30 3.59 4.36
C VAL A 107 5.52 3.33 3.08
N VAL A 108 4.22 3.12 3.19
CA VAL A 108 3.35 2.81 2.06
C VAL A 108 2.26 3.87 1.95
N ASP A 109 2.22 4.56 0.82
CA ASP A 109 1.14 5.49 0.49
C ASP A 109 -0.01 4.71 -0.13
N VAL A 110 -1.21 4.86 0.43
CA VAL A 110 -2.39 4.08 0.04
C VAL A 110 -3.35 4.91 -0.78
N TYR A 111 -3.68 4.41 -1.98
CA TYR A 111 -4.68 5.02 -2.87
C TYR A 111 -5.89 4.12 -3.01
N SER A 112 -7.07 4.73 -3.02
CA SER A 112 -8.32 4.02 -3.26
C SER A 112 -8.50 3.74 -4.75
N VAL A 113 -8.71 2.47 -5.09
CA VAL A 113 -8.97 2.02 -6.46
C VAL A 113 -10.35 1.37 -6.51
N LYS A 114 -11.27 1.97 -7.25
CA LYS A 114 -12.54 1.31 -7.57
C LYS A 114 -12.32 0.35 -8.73
N VAL A 115 -12.65 -0.92 -8.51
CA VAL A 115 -12.44 -1.98 -9.49
C VAL A 115 -13.66 -2.12 -10.39
N ASP A 116 -13.44 -2.06 -11.70
CA ASP A 116 -14.48 -2.24 -12.71
C ASP A 116 -14.39 -3.61 -13.38
N GLU A 117 -13.18 -4.17 -13.55
CA GLU A 117 -12.96 -5.46 -14.20
C GLU A 117 -11.74 -6.17 -13.63
N LEU A 118 -11.90 -7.45 -13.28
CA LEU A 118 -10.79 -8.35 -12.94
C LEU A 118 -10.51 -9.33 -14.07
N LYS A 119 -9.26 -9.77 -14.17
CA LYS A 119 -8.83 -10.89 -15.00
C LYS A 119 -8.26 -12.01 -14.13
N ASP A 120 -8.45 -13.25 -14.55
CA ASP A 120 -7.87 -14.41 -13.86
C ASP A 120 -6.41 -14.65 -14.22
N LYS A 121 -6.01 -14.22 -15.42
CA LYS A 121 -4.61 -14.26 -15.87
C LYS A 121 -4.01 -12.86 -15.78
N PHE A 122 -3.02 -12.72 -14.92
CA PHE A 122 -2.27 -11.49 -14.69
C PHE A 122 -0.83 -11.84 -14.26
N PRO A 123 0.11 -10.89 -14.26
CA PRO A 123 1.53 -11.22 -14.07
C PRO A 123 1.85 -12.14 -12.90
N GLU A 124 1.32 -11.87 -11.70
CA GLU A 124 1.65 -12.66 -10.51
C GLU A 124 0.54 -13.64 -10.10
N SER A 125 -0.34 -14.02 -11.03
CA SER A 125 -1.50 -14.90 -10.74
C SER A 125 -1.13 -16.28 -10.18
N LYS A 126 0.04 -16.81 -10.55
CA LYS A 126 0.53 -18.10 -10.06
C LYS A 126 1.22 -18.01 -8.70
N GLU A 127 1.55 -16.80 -8.26
CA GLU A 127 2.31 -16.56 -7.03
C GLU A 127 1.44 -16.10 -5.88
N ARG A 128 0.19 -15.74 -6.15
CA ARG A 128 -0.70 -15.13 -5.16
C ARG A 128 -2.09 -15.75 -5.19
N THR A 129 -2.68 -15.86 -4.02
CA THR A 129 -4.13 -16.07 -3.87
C THR A 129 -4.78 -14.70 -3.68
N ARG A 130 -5.92 -14.46 -4.30
CA ARG A 130 -6.69 -13.23 -4.10
C ARG A 130 -8.11 -13.55 -3.64
N CYS A 131 -8.69 -12.63 -2.86
CA CYS A 131 -10.04 -12.80 -2.34
C CYS A 131 -10.72 -11.44 -2.13
N TRP A 132 -11.98 -11.35 -2.54
CA TRP A 132 -12.84 -10.27 -2.11
C TRP A 132 -13.37 -10.57 -0.73
N VAL A 133 -13.20 -9.64 0.21
CA VAL A 133 -13.70 -9.79 1.58
C VAL A 133 -14.48 -8.54 2.00
N PRO A 134 -15.49 -8.69 2.87
CA PRO A 134 -16.16 -7.53 3.44
C PRO A 134 -15.17 -6.60 4.16
N GLN A 135 -15.47 -5.31 4.14
CA GLN A 135 -14.60 -4.29 4.77
C GLN A 135 -14.21 -4.65 6.21
N PHE A 136 -15.15 -5.08 7.04
CA PHE A 136 -14.88 -5.43 8.44
C PHE A 136 -13.95 -6.65 8.57
N GLU A 137 -14.06 -7.61 7.66
CA GLU A 137 -13.20 -8.79 7.64
C GLU A 137 -11.78 -8.43 7.18
N ALA A 138 -11.67 -7.53 6.20
CA ALA A 138 -10.37 -7.03 5.74
C ALA A 138 -9.57 -6.38 6.88
N VAL A 139 -10.23 -5.64 7.77
CA VAL A 139 -9.62 -5.06 8.97
C VAL A 139 -8.99 -6.14 9.85
N GLU A 140 -9.67 -7.28 10.00
CA GLU A 140 -9.15 -8.39 10.82
C GLU A 140 -8.01 -9.14 10.13
N LEU A 141 -8.05 -9.28 8.81
CA LEU A 141 -7.11 -10.10 8.05
C LEU A 141 -5.74 -9.43 7.84
N VAL A 142 -5.69 -8.12 7.65
CA VAL A 142 -4.42 -7.41 7.50
C VAL A 142 -3.71 -7.25 8.85
N SER A 143 -2.39 -7.13 8.84
CA SER A 143 -1.61 -7.12 10.08
C SER A 143 -1.22 -5.72 10.56
N GLU A 144 -1.08 -4.76 9.66
CA GLU A 144 -0.56 -3.44 9.97
C GLU A 144 -1.62 -2.55 10.62
N PRO A 145 -1.36 -2.01 11.84
CA PRO A 145 -2.38 -1.22 12.56
C PRO A 145 -2.91 -0.01 11.79
N GLU A 146 -2.03 0.74 11.12
CA GLU A 146 -2.44 1.92 10.36
C GLU A 146 -3.26 1.52 9.12
N LEU A 147 -2.95 0.39 8.48
CA LEU A 147 -3.74 -0.13 7.35
C LEU A 147 -5.14 -0.56 7.82
N LYS A 148 -5.24 -1.19 8.98
CA LYS A 148 -6.54 -1.51 9.59
C LYS A 148 -7.39 -0.24 9.75
N GLU A 149 -6.79 0.83 10.23
CA GLU A 149 -7.48 2.11 10.42
C GLU A 149 -7.92 2.74 9.10
N ILE A 150 -7.05 2.72 8.08
CA ILE A 150 -7.39 3.20 6.73
C ILE A 150 -8.59 2.43 6.17
N ILE A 151 -8.58 1.12 6.28
CA ILE A 151 -9.70 0.28 5.79
C ILE A 151 -10.99 0.56 6.58
N ARG A 152 -10.89 0.76 7.90
CA ARG A 152 -12.05 1.05 8.76
C ARG A 152 -12.72 2.36 8.39
N LEU A 153 -11.93 3.37 8.01
CA LEU A 153 -12.42 4.73 7.74
C LEU A 153 -12.76 4.99 6.27
N MET A 154 -12.51 4.07 5.37
CA MET A 154 -12.79 4.28 3.95
C MET A 154 -14.29 4.32 3.60
#